data_568ef034aa5b46ae23e4a8225f717c41
#
_entry.id   568ef034aa5b46ae23e4a8225f717c41
#
_cell.length_a   1.000
_cell.length_b   1.000
_cell.length_c   1.000
_cell.angle_alpha   90.00
_cell.angle_beta   90.00
_cell.angle_gamma   90.00
#
_symmetry.space_group_name_H-M   'P 1'
#
loop_
_entity.id
_entity.type
_entity.pdbx_description
1 polymer ?
#
loop_
_entity_poly.entity_id
_entity_poly.type
_entity_poly.pdbx_seq_one_letter_code
_entity_poly.pdbx_strand_id
1 'polypeptide(L)'
;MNVHEYQGKEILRKYGVATPRGVACFSVDEAVKAAETLGGKVWVVKAQIHAGGRGKGGGVKVAKSIQEVRDYASKILGMTLITHQTGPEGRVVKRLLVEEGADIKKELYVGMVVDRVTQRVTLMASSEGGMDIEHVAEHTPEKIFKVAIDPVKGLSDAEGDDVARKIGVPDVAVAQARSFMQSLYKAFDECDCSLAEINPLIYTGDNKVLALDAKLNFDSNALYRHPEIVAMRDLDEEDPAEIEASKFDLTYISLDGDIGCLVNGAGLAMATMDVIKLYGGSPANFLDVGGGATAEKVTEAFKIMLKNPNLKAILVNIFGGIMKCDVIANGVITAAREVKLTVPLVVRMKGTNEELGRKLLADSGLPIISANNMAEAAERVVAAAAKFKAGK
;
A
#
# COMPACT_ATOMS: atom_id res chain seq x y z
N MET A 1 1.85 1.96 6.01
CA MET A 1 3.07 1.12 5.94
C MET A 1 2.69 -0.35 5.91
N ASN A 2 3.31 -1.15 5.06
CA ASN A 2 3.08 -2.59 4.95
C ASN A 2 4.21 -3.35 5.66
N VAL A 3 3.93 -4.59 6.06
CA VAL A 3 4.93 -5.52 6.61
C VAL A 3 4.81 -6.88 5.93
N HIS A 4 5.88 -7.69 5.99
CA HIS A 4 5.84 -9.06 5.49
C HIS A 4 4.92 -9.95 6.34
N GLU A 5 4.43 -11.04 5.75
CA GLU A 5 3.56 -12.01 6.42
C GLU A 5 4.14 -12.50 7.76
N TYR A 6 5.44 -12.85 7.79
CA TYR A 6 6.07 -13.35 9.02
C TYR A 6 6.09 -12.30 10.14
N GLN A 7 6.29 -11.01 9.78
CA GLN A 7 6.25 -9.89 10.73
C GLN A 7 4.83 -9.63 11.23
N GLY A 8 3.85 -9.64 10.31
CA GLY A 8 2.43 -9.54 10.66
C GLY A 8 2.00 -10.65 11.61
N LYS A 9 2.39 -11.89 11.35
CA LYS A 9 2.13 -13.02 12.24
C LYS A 9 2.84 -12.90 13.60
N GLU A 10 4.04 -12.31 13.64
CA GLU A 10 4.73 -12.03 14.91
C GLU A 10 3.93 -11.03 15.75
N ILE A 11 3.44 -9.94 15.15
CA ILE A 11 2.57 -8.97 15.82
C ILE A 11 1.30 -9.68 16.32
N LEU A 12 0.61 -10.40 15.47
CA LEU A 12 -0.64 -11.08 15.80
C LEU A 12 -0.48 -12.06 16.97
N ARG A 13 0.62 -12.81 17.02
CA ARG A 13 0.90 -13.72 18.15
C ARG A 13 1.03 -13.00 19.48
N LYS A 14 1.56 -11.77 19.53
CA LYS A 14 1.64 -10.96 20.77
C LYS A 14 0.25 -10.64 21.33
N TYR A 15 -0.77 -10.62 20.47
CA TYR A 15 -2.17 -10.40 20.83
C TYR A 15 -2.99 -11.69 21.03
N GLY A 16 -2.32 -12.85 20.93
CA GLY A 16 -2.98 -14.14 21.15
C GLY A 16 -3.68 -14.71 19.90
N VAL A 17 -3.46 -14.12 18.72
CA VAL A 17 -3.95 -14.70 17.46
C VAL A 17 -3.12 -15.93 17.11
N ALA A 18 -3.77 -17.06 16.96
CA ALA A 18 -3.12 -18.33 16.65
C ALA A 18 -2.65 -18.38 15.19
N THR A 19 -1.40 -18.77 14.99
CA THR A 19 -0.76 -18.95 13.66
C THR A 19 0.03 -20.23 13.65
N PRO A 20 0.32 -20.84 12.48
CA PRO A 20 1.31 -21.92 12.38
C PRO A 20 2.67 -21.45 12.91
N ARG A 21 3.45 -22.38 13.44
CA ARG A 21 4.84 -22.08 13.78
C ARG A 21 5.65 -21.89 12.50
N GLY A 22 6.49 -20.88 12.46
CA GLY A 22 7.29 -20.56 11.27
C GLY A 22 8.53 -19.75 11.61
N VAL A 23 9.49 -19.77 10.70
CA VAL A 23 10.78 -19.09 10.82
C VAL A 23 11.05 -18.33 9.52
N ALA A 24 11.37 -17.04 9.63
CA ALA A 24 11.86 -16.25 8.51
C ALA A 24 13.30 -16.66 8.17
N CYS A 25 13.60 -16.81 6.87
CA CYS A 25 14.87 -17.31 6.36
C CYS A 25 15.37 -16.41 5.24
N PHE A 26 16.67 -16.11 5.26
CA PHE A 26 17.33 -15.23 4.29
C PHE A 26 18.34 -15.99 3.41
N SER A 27 18.48 -17.29 3.66
CA SER A 27 19.28 -18.20 2.85
C SER A 27 18.63 -19.57 2.77
N VAL A 28 19.09 -20.39 1.81
CA VAL A 28 18.63 -21.77 1.64
C VAL A 28 18.98 -22.64 2.85
N ASP A 29 20.17 -22.43 3.42
CA ASP A 29 20.61 -23.19 4.59
C ASP A 29 19.81 -22.84 5.86
N GLU A 30 19.45 -21.57 6.02
CA GLU A 30 18.51 -21.17 7.07
C GLU A 30 17.12 -21.81 6.89
N ALA A 31 16.62 -21.92 5.66
CA ALA A 31 15.35 -22.57 5.39
C ALA A 31 15.37 -24.08 5.75
N VAL A 32 16.46 -24.77 5.44
CA VAL A 32 16.66 -26.16 5.82
C VAL A 32 16.71 -26.32 7.35
N LYS A 33 17.52 -25.50 8.02
CA LYS A 33 17.65 -25.50 9.48
C LYS A 33 16.32 -25.17 10.17
N ALA A 34 15.54 -24.24 9.61
CA ALA A 34 14.21 -23.90 10.10
C ALA A 34 13.27 -25.11 10.06
N ALA A 35 13.24 -25.83 8.93
CA ALA A 35 12.42 -27.03 8.78
C ALA A 35 12.84 -28.15 9.75
N GLU A 36 14.13 -28.37 9.94
CA GLU A 36 14.66 -29.32 10.93
C GLU A 36 14.25 -28.95 12.37
N THR A 37 14.34 -27.65 12.71
CA THR A 37 13.96 -27.13 14.03
C THR A 37 12.45 -27.22 14.28
N LEU A 38 11.62 -26.91 13.28
CA LEU A 38 10.17 -27.04 13.37
C LEU A 38 9.73 -28.49 13.54
N GLY A 39 10.49 -29.43 12.98
CA GLY A 39 10.16 -30.84 12.99
C GLY A 39 8.93 -31.15 12.12
N GLY A 40 8.33 -32.32 12.33
CA GLY A 40 7.15 -32.75 11.58
C GLY A 40 7.51 -33.46 10.28
N LYS A 41 6.54 -33.56 9.36
CA LYS A 41 6.66 -34.28 8.07
C LYS A 41 6.30 -33.42 6.87
N VAL A 42 5.71 -32.25 7.09
CA VAL A 42 5.26 -31.35 6.04
C VAL A 42 5.60 -29.93 6.43
N TRP A 43 6.17 -29.22 5.49
CA TRP A 43 6.51 -27.79 5.63
C TRP A 43 5.97 -26.99 4.46
N VAL A 44 5.78 -25.70 4.65
CA VAL A 44 5.40 -24.78 3.58
C VAL A 44 6.50 -23.74 3.43
N VAL A 45 7.08 -23.63 2.25
CA VAL A 45 8.08 -22.62 1.88
C VAL A 45 7.36 -21.50 1.15
N LYS A 46 7.35 -20.29 1.74
CA LYS A 46 6.60 -19.12 1.25
C LYS A 46 7.53 -17.96 0.93
N ALA A 47 7.45 -17.44 -0.29
CA ALA A 47 8.05 -16.15 -0.64
C ALA A 47 7.50 -15.05 0.24
N GLN A 48 8.35 -14.12 0.67
CA GLN A 48 7.95 -12.95 1.43
C GLN A 48 8.14 -11.69 0.57
N ILE A 49 7.03 -11.18 0.05
CA ILE A 49 6.90 -9.90 -0.65
C ILE A 49 5.62 -9.20 -0.17
N HIS A 50 5.52 -7.89 -0.36
CA HIS A 50 4.33 -7.10 0.01
C HIS A 50 3.17 -7.24 -1.01
N ALA A 51 2.92 -8.45 -1.51
CA ALA A 51 1.85 -8.73 -2.45
C ALA A 51 1.12 -10.03 -2.15
N GLY A 52 -0.18 -10.04 -2.41
CA GLY A 52 -1.02 -11.23 -2.40
C GLY A 52 -0.87 -12.08 -3.67
N GLY A 53 -1.55 -13.23 -3.70
CA GLY A 53 -1.54 -14.11 -4.87
C GLY A 53 -0.23 -14.90 -5.07
N ARG A 54 0.66 -14.93 -4.09
CA ARG A 54 1.98 -15.59 -4.13
C ARG A 54 1.90 -17.06 -4.51
N GLY A 55 0.86 -17.76 -4.02
CA GLY A 55 0.64 -19.18 -4.35
C GLY A 55 0.43 -19.41 -5.85
N LYS A 56 -0.41 -18.60 -6.48
CA LYS A 56 -0.69 -18.65 -7.94
C LYS A 56 0.56 -18.32 -8.76
N GLY A 57 1.40 -17.39 -8.26
CA GLY A 57 2.68 -17.02 -8.88
C GLY A 57 3.81 -18.03 -8.66
N GLY A 58 3.57 -19.13 -7.93
CA GLY A 58 4.59 -20.16 -7.67
C GLY A 58 5.49 -19.87 -6.45
N GLY A 59 5.22 -18.80 -5.71
CA GLY A 59 5.97 -18.38 -4.51
C GLY A 59 5.62 -19.15 -3.23
N VAL A 60 4.71 -20.14 -3.27
CA VAL A 60 4.35 -20.97 -2.13
C VAL A 60 4.42 -22.44 -2.54
N LYS A 61 5.17 -23.27 -1.80
CA LYS A 61 5.37 -24.68 -2.06
C LYS A 61 5.27 -25.52 -0.80
N VAL A 62 4.56 -26.63 -0.88
CA VAL A 62 4.45 -27.62 0.18
C VAL A 62 5.55 -28.66 0.00
N ALA A 63 6.40 -28.82 1.00
CA ALA A 63 7.51 -29.77 1.04
C ALA A 63 7.20 -30.94 1.99
N LYS A 64 7.53 -32.15 1.57
CA LYS A 64 7.34 -33.41 2.35
C LYS A 64 8.66 -34.03 2.77
N SER A 65 9.78 -33.38 2.46
CA SER A 65 11.11 -33.78 2.88
C SER A 65 12.01 -32.56 3.04
N ILE A 66 13.09 -32.70 3.80
CA ILE A 66 14.11 -31.64 3.97
C ILE A 66 14.77 -31.31 2.61
N GLN A 67 14.94 -32.33 1.74
CA GLN A 67 15.48 -32.08 0.40
C GLN A 67 14.53 -31.22 -0.44
N GLU A 68 13.22 -31.45 -0.39
CA GLU A 68 12.23 -30.60 -1.07
C GLU A 68 12.22 -29.17 -0.50
N VAL A 69 12.41 -28.98 0.82
CA VAL A 69 12.58 -27.63 1.39
C VAL A 69 13.77 -26.92 0.77
N ARG A 70 14.94 -27.60 0.67
CA ARG A 70 16.14 -27.06 0.02
C ARG A 70 15.87 -26.70 -1.44
N ASP A 71 15.26 -27.59 -2.19
CA ASP A 71 14.99 -27.40 -3.62
C ASP A 71 14.03 -26.23 -3.86
N TYR A 72 12.95 -26.14 -3.07
CA TYR A 72 12.00 -25.03 -3.17
C TYR A 72 12.58 -23.70 -2.69
N ALA A 73 13.32 -23.71 -1.59
CA ALA A 73 14.03 -22.50 -1.12
C ALA A 73 15.01 -21.97 -2.18
N SER A 74 15.76 -22.86 -2.83
CA SER A 74 16.70 -22.50 -3.90
C SER A 74 16.01 -21.94 -5.15
N LYS A 75 14.80 -22.37 -5.45
CA LYS A 75 14.02 -21.88 -6.59
C LYS A 75 13.31 -20.58 -6.33
N ILE A 76 12.82 -20.38 -5.10
CA ILE A 76 11.98 -19.23 -4.72
C ILE A 76 12.84 -18.05 -4.31
N LEU A 77 13.93 -18.27 -3.56
CA LEU A 77 14.82 -17.18 -3.14
C LEU A 77 15.55 -16.61 -4.36
N GLY A 78 15.42 -15.31 -4.57
CA GLY A 78 16.00 -14.60 -5.71
C GLY A 78 15.16 -14.62 -6.99
N MET A 79 14.04 -15.37 -7.04
CA MET A 79 13.14 -15.31 -8.18
C MET A 79 12.41 -13.96 -8.26
N THR A 80 12.08 -13.52 -9.46
CA THR A 80 11.13 -12.43 -9.68
C THR A 80 9.72 -13.02 -9.65
N LEU A 81 8.97 -12.71 -8.59
CA LEU A 81 7.61 -13.22 -8.40
C LEU A 81 6.60 -12.23 -8.99
N ILE A 82 5.84 -12.69 -9.97
CA ILE A 82 4.78 -11.93 -10.63
C ILE A 82 3.43 -12.38 -10.07
N THR A 83 2.65 -11.43 -9.57
CA THR A 83 1.27 -11.63 -9.11
C THR A 83 0.38 -10.54 -9.70
N HIS A 84 -0.93 -10.65 -9.54
CA HIS A 84 -1.86 -9.59 -9.96
C HIS A 84 -1.63 -8.25 -9.21
N GLN A 85 -0.97 -8.27 -8.04
CA GLN A 85 -0.69 -7.08 -7.23
C GLN A 85 0.71 -6.49 -7.49
N THR A 86 1.67 -7.26 -8.01
CA THR A 86 3.03 -6.75 -8.31
C THR A 86 3.13 -6.07 -9.67
N GLY A 87 2.14 -6.24 -10.53
CA GLY A 87 2.25 -5.87 -11.94
C GLY A 87 3.21 -6.78 -12.72
N PRO A 88 3.43 -6.48 -14.02
CA PRO A 88 4.22 -7.34 -14.92
C PRO A 88 5.72 -7.36 -14.59
N GLU A 89 6.22 -6.36 -13.89
CA GLU A 89 7.63 -6.28 -13.48
C GLU A 89 7.95 -7.24 -12.33
N GLY A 90 6.96 -7.61 -11.54
CA GLY A 90 7.11 -8.49 -10.39
C GLY A 90 7.93 -7.88 -9.24
N ARG A 91 8.22 -8.73 -8.24
CA ARG A 91 9.12 -8.38 -7.11
C ARG A 91 10.12 -9.47 -6.89
N VAL A 92 11.37 -9.10 -6.62
CA VAL A 92 12.44 -10.07 -6.31
C VAL A 92 12.26 -10.59 -4.89
N VAL A 93 12.18 -11.90 -4.75
CA VAL A 93 12.05 -12.55 -3.44
C VAL A 93 13.38 -12.54 -2.71
N LYS A 94 13.50 -11.75 -1.66
CA LYS A 94 14.73 -11.60 -0.86
C LYS A 94 14.72 -12.41 0.43
N ARG A 95 13.58 -12.96 0.81
CA ARG A 95 13.39 -13.75 2.04
C ARG A 95 12.25 -14.74 1.92
N LEU A 96 12.30 -15.76 2.75
CA LEU A 96 11.33 -16.84 2.81
C LEU A 96 10.72 -16.92 4.23
N LEU A 97 9.54 -17.51 4.30
CA LEU A 97 8.97 -18.02 5.54
C LEU A 97 8.84 -19.54 5.40
N VAL A 98 9.46 -20.30 6.28
CA VAL A 98 9.27 -21.75 6.39
C VAL A 98 8.33 -22.01 7.54
N GLU A 99 7.17 -22.59 7.27
CA GLU A 99 6.15 -22.91 8.28
C GLU A 99 5.87 -24.40 8.37
N GLU A 100 5.37 -24.84 9.52
CA GLU A 100 4.80 -26.18 9.66
C GLU A 100 3.56 -26.32 8.80
N GLY A 101 3.35 -27.50 8.20
CA GLY A 101 2.13 -27.84 7.47
C GLY A 101 0.92 -27.97 8.40
N ALA A 102 -0.26 -27.61 7.90
CA ALA A 102 -1.52 -27.75 8.62
C ALA A 102 -2.48 -28.71 7.89
N ASP A 103 -3.25 -29.50 8.66
CA ASP A 103 -4.33 -30.34 8.11
C ASP A 103 -5.59 -29.49 7.89
N ILE A 104 -5.66 -28.80 6.75
CA ILE A 104 -6.72 -27.87 6.40
C ILE A 104 -8.00 -28.63 6.08
N LYS A 105 -9.07 -28.39 6.84
CA LYS A 105 -10.43 -28.90 6.56
C LYS A 105 -11.31 -27.85 5.90
N LYS A 106 -11.09 -26.56 6.23
CA LYS A 106 -11.86 -25.47 5.67
C LYS A 106 -11.02 -24.22 5.61
N GLU A 107 -11.13 -23.51 4.51
CA GLU A 107 -10.56 -22.18 4.32
C GLU A 107 -11.65 -21.13 4.43
N LEU A 108 -11.41 -20.09 5.19
CA LEU A 108 -12.33 -19.00 5.51
C LEU A 108 -11.60 -17.66 5.28
N TYR A 109 -12.37 -16.61 5.17
CA TYR A 109 -11.86 -15.25 5.12
C TYR A 109 -12.26 -14.47 6.38
N VAL A 110 -11.30 -13.72 6.94
CA VAL A 110 -11.57 -12.71 7.97
C VAL A 110 -10.71 -11.48 7.70
N GLY A 111 -11.33 -10.31 7.64
CA GLY A 111 -10.65 -9.04 7.46
C GLY A 111 -11.23 -7.95 8.35
N MET A 112 -10.43 -6.92 8.61
CA MET A 112 -10.84 -5.70 9.32
C MET A 112 -10.33 -4.48 8.59
N VAL A 113 -11.22 -3.51 8.42
CA VAL A 113 -10.94 -2.20 7.83
C VAL A 113 -11.70 -1.12 8.57
N VAL A 114 -11.26 0.13 8.44
CA VAL A 114 -12.08 1.27 8.84
C VAL A 114 -13.07 1.56 7.72
N ASP A 115 -14.36 1.28 7.99
CA ASP A 115 -15.43 1.61 7.05
C ASP A 115 -15.76 3.10 7.13
N ARG A 116 -15.66 3.79 6.00
CA ARG A 116 -15.88 5.24 5.90
C ARG A 116 -17.35 5.63 6.07
N VAL A 117 -18.28 4.72 5.75
CA VAL A 117 -19.72 4.99 5.86
C VAL A 117 -20.17 4.94 7.32
N THR A 118 -19.78 3.91 8.03
CA THR A 118 -20.13 3.72 9.46
C THR A 118 -19.16 4.45 10.39
N GLN A 119 -17.98 4.88 9.88
CA GLN A 119 -16.88 5.49 10.65
C GLN A 119 -16.42 4.59 11.81
N ARG A 120 -16.43 3.27 11.58
CA ARG A 120 -16.07 2.25 12.57
C ARG A 120 -15.16 1.21 11.95
N VAL A 121 -14.38 0.55 12.80
CA VAL A 121 -13.72 -0.69 12.41
C VAL A 121 -14.79 -1.72 12.09
N THR A 122 -14.73 -2.27 10.90
CA THR A 122 -15.69 -3.26 10.42
C THR A 122 -14.98 -4.59 10.21
N LEU A 123 -15.45 -5.61 10.94
CA LEU A 123 -15.11 -7.00 10.72
C LEU A 123 -15.87 -7.50 9.48
N MET A 124 -15.15 -8.07 8.54
CA MET A 124 -15.69 -8.77 7.39
C MET A 124 -15.28 -10.24 7.47
N ALA A 125 -16.21 -11.14 7.24
CA ALA A 125 -15.93 -12.57 7.24
C ALA A 125 -16.71 -13.29 6.15
N SER A 126 -16.12 -14.36 5.58
CA SER A 126 -16.73 -15.16 4.52
C SER A 126 -16.36 -16.64 4.65
N SER A 127 -17.25 -17.50 4.17
CA SER A 127 -16.97 -18.93 3.96
C SER A 127 -16.03 -19.18 2.76
N GLU A 128 -15.80 -18.18 1.93
CA GLU A 128 -14.96 -18.23 0.72
C GLU A 128 -13.55 -17.76 1.05
N GLY A 129 -12.76 -18.62 1.70
CA GLY A 129 -11.35 -18.37 1.99
C GLY A 129 -10.41 -18.80 0.87
N GLY A 130 -9.17 -18.27 0.87
CA GLY A 130 -8.17 -18.58 -0.16
C GLY A 130 -8.47 -17.97 -1.54
N MET A 131 -9.54 -17.19 -1.63
CA MET A 131 -9.97 -16.49 -2.84
C MET A 131 -9.75 -14.99 -2.70
N ASP A 132 -9.80 -14.30 -3.84
CA ASP A 132 -9.81 -12.83 -3.89
C ASP A 132 -11.15 -12.32 -3.36
N ILE A 133 -11.13 -11.59 -2.24
CA ILE A 133 -12.35 -11.13 -1.58
C ILE A 133 -13.11 -10.09 -2.39
N GLU A 134 -12.41 -9.31 -3.23
CA GLU A 134 -13.01 -8.35 -4.14
C GLU A 134 -13.89 -9.07 -5.17
N HIS A 135 -13.42 -10.20 -5.68
CA HIS A 135 -14.21 -11.05 -6.57
C HIS A 135 -15.46 -11.62 -5.87
N VAL A 136 -15.33 -12.04 -4.61
CA VAL A 136 -16.50 -12.49 -3.82
C VAL A 136 -17.47 -11.35 -3.58
N ALA A 137 -16.97 -10.14 -3.29
CA ALA A 137 -17.80 -8.95 -3.09
C ALA A 137 -18.58 -8.53 -4.35
N GLU A 138 -18.00 -8.73 -5.52
CA GLU A 138 -18.62 -8.40 -6.80
C GLU A 138 -19.67 -9.43 -7.23
N HIS A 139 -19.40 -10.74 -7.05
CA HIS A 139 -20.21 -11.81 -7.63
C HIS A 139 -21.17 -12.48 -6.64
N THR A 140 -20.80 -12.54 -5.35
CA THR A 140 -21.57 -13.22 -4.29
C THR A 140 -21.51 -12.42 -2.98
N PRO A 141 -21.93 -11.13 -2.97
CA PRO A 141 -21.82 -10.26 -1.80
C PRO A 141 -22.58 -10.78 -0.56
N GLU A 142 -23.60 -11.61 -0.75
CA GLU A 142 -24.36 -12.24 0.34
C GLU A 142 -23.53 -13.25 1.16
N LYS A 143 -22.37 -13.67 0.67
CA LYS A 143 -21.43 -14.52 1.39
C LYS A 143 -20.48 -13.74 2.30
N ILE A 144 -20.50 -12.41 2.26
CA ILE A 144 -19.70 -11.55 3.12
C ILE A 144 -20.55 -11.01 4.26
N PHE A 145 -20.24 -11.45 5.46
CA PHE A 145 -20.86 -10.96 6.69
C PHE A 145 -20.04 -9.81 7.25
N LYS A 146 -20.72 -8.73 7.65
CA LYS A 146 -20.10 -7.52 8.18
C LYS A 146 -20.62 -7.18 9.56
N VAL A 147 -19.72 -6.80 10.46
CA VAL A 147 -20.05 -6.29 11.81
C VAL A 147 -19.28 -5.00 12.02
N ALA A 148 -20.00 -3.89 12.19
CA ALA A 148 -19.41 -2.61 12.59
C ALA A 148 -19.17 -2.65 14.10
N ILE A 149 -17.90 -2.70 14.51
CA ILE A 149 -17.51 -2.90 15.91
C ILE A 149 -17.71 -1.60 16.70
N ASP A 150 -18.30 -1.69 17.87
CA ASP A 150 -18.41 -0.57 18.80
C ASP A 150 -17.03 -0.26 19.39
N PRO A 151 -16.47 0.95 19.21
CA PRO A 151 -15.12 1.27 19.66
C PRO A 151 -14.93 1.27 21.17
N VAL A 152 -16.04 1.35 21.94
CA VAL A 152 -15.99 1.32 23.41
C VAL A 152 -16.13 -0.10 23.95
N LYS A 153 -16.99 -0.91 23.32
CA LYS A 153 -17.30 -2.27 23.79
C LYS A 153 -16.44 -3.35 23.12
N GLY A 154 -15.86 -3.06 21.96
CA GLY A 154 -15.20 -4.05 21.12
C GLY A 154 -16.19 -5.01 20.45
N LEU A 155 -15.67 -6.10 19.91
CA LEU A 155 -16.47 -7.18 19.35
C LEU A 155 -17.06 -8.03 20.49
N SER A 156 -18.39 -8.04 20.62
CA SER A 156 -19.07 -8.81 21.66
C SER A 156 -19.03 -10.32 21.38
N ASP A 157 -19.21 -11.12 22.44
CA ASP A 157 -19.26 -12.58 22.32
C ASP A 157 -20.37 -13.04 21.38
N ALA A 158 -21.52 -12.42 21.46
CA ALA A 158 -22.67 -12.76 20.62
C ALA A 158 -22.43 -12.48 19.13
N GLU A 159 -21.82 -11.34 18.81
CA GLU A 159 -21.46 -10.99 17.43
C GLU A 159 -20.37 -11.92 16.88
N GLY A 160 -19.34 -12.21 17.67
CA GLY A 160 -18.28 -13.14 17.27
C GLY A 160 -18.78 -14.57 17.04
N ASP A 161 -19.64 -15.06 17.91
CA ASP A 161 -20.27 -16.38 17.76
C ASP A 161 -21.20 -16.45 16.54
N ASP A 162 -21.99 -15.41 16.30
CA ASP A 162 -22.88 -15.33 15.13
C ASP A 162 -22.09 -15.34 13.82
N VAL A 163 -21.04 -14.53 13.73
CA VAL A 163 -20.16 -14.50 12.55
C VAL A 163 -19.49 -15.84 12.34
N ALA A 164 -18.94 -16.45 13.38
CA ALA A 164 -18.26 -17.75 13.28
C ALA A 164 -19.19 -18.84 12.71
N ARG A 165 -20.44 -18.89 13.19
CA ARG A 165 -21.45 -19.84 12.67
C ARG A 165 -21.83 -19.53 11.23
N LYS A 166 -22.04 -18.26 10.87
CA LYS A 166 -22.42 -17.83 9.52
C LYS A 166 -21.38 -18.21 8.47
N ILE A 167 -20.10 -18.12 8.80
CA ILE A 167 -19.02 -18.55 7.89
C ILE A 167 -18.79 -20.07 7.93
N GLY A 168 -19.53 -20.79 8.78
CA GLY A 168 -19.56 -22.23 8.87
C GLY A 168 -18.39 -22.83 9.65
N VAL A 169 -17.97 -22.17 10.71
CA VAL A 169 -17.10 -22.77 11.73
C VAL A 169 -17.93 -23.79 12.52
N PRO A 170 -17.45 -25.03 12.72
CA PRO A 170 -18.15 -26.01 13.54
C PRO A 170 -18.33 -25.55 15.00
N ASP A 171 -19.42 -25.97 15.64
CA ASP A 171 -19.77 -25.53 17.00
C ASP A 171 -18.63 -25.74 18.02
N VAL A 172 -17.87 -26.82 17.88
CA VAL A 172 -16.72 -27.13 18.73
C VAL A 172 -15.61 -26.07 18.68
N ALA A 173 -15.54 -25.29 17.59
CA ALA A 173 -14.52 -24.27 17.37
C ALA A 173 -15.06 -22.82 17.37
N VAL A 174 -16.38 -22.61 17.57
CA VAL A 174 -16.99 -21.27 17.57
C VAL A 174 -16.35 -20.36 18.61
N ALA A 175 -16.17 -20.84 19.84
CA ALA A 175 -15.55 -20.05 20.91
C ALA A 175 -14.10 -19.65 20.57
N GLN A 176 -13.37 -20.54 19.91
CA GLN A 176 -12.00 -20.25 19.46
C GLN A 176 -11.98 -19.23 18.31
N ALA A 177 -12.89 -19.34 17.33
CA ALA A 177 -13.01 -18.38 16.24
C ALA A 177 -13.42 -17.00 16.74
N ARG A 178 -14.34 -16.92 17.72
CA ARG A 178 -14.69 -15.67 18.42
C ARG A 178 -13.45 -15.05 19.06
N SER A 179 -12.75 -15.82 19.90
CA SER A 179 -11.53 -15.33 20.58
C SER A 179 -10.47 -14.86 19.58
N PHE A 180 -10.34 -15.57 18.44
CA PHE A 180 -9.48 -15.16 17.34
C PHE A 180 -9.86 -13.79 16.79
N MET A 181 -11.14 -13.57 16.47
CA MET A 181 -11.62 -12.29 15.90
C MET A 181 -11.50 -11.14 16.92
N GLN A 182 -11.75 -11.40 18.22
CA GLN A 182 -11.54 -10.41 19.28
C GLN A 182 -10.08 -10.03 19.44
N SER A 183 -9.17 -11.00 19.39
CA SER A 183 -7.73 -10.77 19.43
C SER A 183 -7.22 -10.02 18.20
N LEU A 184 -7.78 -10.34 17.02
CA LEU A 184 -7.46 -9.61 15.77
C LEU A 184 -7.92 -8.16 15.86
N TYR A 185 -9.13 -7.90 16.40
CA TYR A 185 -9.62 -6.54 16.63
C TYR A 185 -8.70 -5.77 17.59
N LYS A 186 -8.29 -6.39 18.68
CA LYS A 186 -7.37 -5.77 19.63
C LYS A 186 -6.03 -5.41 18.97
N ALA A 187 -5.47 -6.31 18.17
CA ALA A 187 -4.25 -6.02 17.41
C ALA A 187 -4.47 -4.89 16.40
N PHE A 188 -5.61 -4.89 15.69
CA PHE A 188 -5.97 -3.86 14.74
C PHE A 188 -6.02 -2.46 15.37
N ASP A 189 -6.72 -2.36 16.51
CA ASP A 189 -6.94 -1.09 17.21
C ASP A 189 -5.66 -0.58 17.87
N GLU A 190 -4.98 -1.43 18.67
CA GLU A 190 -3.80 -1.04 19.44
C GLU A 190 -2.54 -0.78 18.57
N CYS A 191 -2.46 -1.37 17.37
CA CYS A 191 -1.36 -1.15 16.43
C CYS A 191 -1.67 -0.10 15.36
N ASP A 192 -2.80 0.58 15.42
CA ASP A 192 -3.26 1.51 14.39
C ASP A 192 -3.22 0.90 12.97
N CYS A 193 -3.79 -0.29 12.83
CA CYS A 193 -3.91 -0.90 11.52
C CYS A 193 -4.92 -0.15 10.64
N SER A 194 -4.63 -0.02 9.37
CA SER A 194 -5.59 0.41 8.35
C SER A 194 -6.26 -0.77 7.64
N LEU A 195 -5.58 -1.93 7.65
CA LEU A 195 -6.07 -3.20 7.16
C LEU A 195 -5.48 -4.33 7.99
N ALA A 196 -6.30 -5.30 8.37
CA ALA A 196 -5.85 -6.62 8.80
C ALA A 196 -6.64 -7.66 8.02
N GLU A 197 -5.95 -8.48 7.23
CA GLU A 197 -6.58 -9.50 6.39
C GLU A 197 -5.95 -10.86 6.69
N ILE A 198 -6.82 -11.83 6.97
CA ILE A 198 -6.47 -13.23 7.19
C ILE A 198 -7.12 -14.03 6.07
N ASN A 199 -6.33 -14.43 5.08
CA ASN A 199 -6.84 -15.08 3.89
C ASN A 199 -5.86 -16.16 3.35
N PRO A 200 -6.06 -17.45 3.77
CA PRO A 200 -7.20 -17.92 4.54
C PRO A 200 -7.00 -17.92 6.05
N LEU A 201 -8.10 -17.74 6.77
CA LEU A 201 -8.29 -18.30 8.10
C LEU A 201 -8.63 -19.78 7.92
N ILE A 202 -7.96 -20.68 8.63
CA ILE A 202 -8.22 -22.11 8.46
C ILE A 202 -8.83 -22.76 9.70
N TYR A 203 -9.72 -23.72 9.44
CA TYR A 203 -10.14 -24.70 10.43
C TYR A 203 -9.43 -26.02 10.12
N THR A 204 -8.81 -26.62 11.13
CA THR A 204 -7.95 -27.80 10.98
C THR A 204 -8.63 -29.08 11.47
N GLY A 205 -8.07 -30.24 11.10
CA GLY A 205 -8.60 -31.54 11.52
C GLY A 205 -8.50 -31.81 13.01
N ASP A 206 -7.63 -31.13 13.72
CA ASP A 206 -7.50 -31.18 15.18
C ASP A 206 -8.30 -30.06 15.88
N ASN A 207 -9.31 -29.52 15.19
CA ASN A 207 -10.26 -28.51 15.65
C ASN A 207 -9.62 -27.16 16.07
N LYS A 208 -8.56 -26.75 15.39
CA LYS A 208 -7.94 -25.43 15.61
C LYS A 208 -8.39 -24.42 14.57
N VAL A 209 -8.40 -23.16 14.97
CA VAL A 209 -8.60 -22.00 14.09
C VAL A 209 -7.30 -21.21 14.03
N LEU A 210 -6.71 -21.09 12.83
CA LEU A 210 -5.37 -20.51 12.65
C LEU A 210 -5.36 -19.51 11.48
N ALA A 211 -4.58 -18.43 11.61
CA ALA A 211 -4.24 -17.57 10.49
C ALA A 211 -3.15 -18.22 9.63
N LEU A 212 -3.52 -18.77 8.48
CA LEU A 212 -2.58 -19.40 7.57
C LEU A 212 -1.79 -18.37 6.76
N ASP A 213 -2.43 -17.28 6.37
CA ASP A 213 -1.79 -16.11 5.79
C ASP A 213 -2.31 -14.84 6.49
N ALA A 214 -1.48 -13.83 6.58
CA ALA A 214 -1.81 -12.57 7.25
C ALA A 214 -1.20 -11.40 6.50
N LYS A 215 -2.02 -10.39 6.22
CA LYS A 215 -1.62 -9.11 5.65
C LYS A 215 -2.03 -8.00 6.61
N LEU A 216 -1.05 -7.25 7.11
CA LEU A 216 -1.27 -6.10 7.97
C LEU A 216 -0.73 -4.84 7.30
N ASN A 217 -1.57 -3.81 7.27
CA ASN A 217 -1.17 -2.46 6.88
C ASN A 217 -1.44 -1.52 8.05
N PHE A 218 -0.53 -0.60 8.29
CA PHE A 218 -0.60 0.35 9.40
C PHE A 218 -0.84 1.76 8.89
N ASP A 219 -1.57 2.55 9.67
CA ASP A 219 -1.73 3.98 9.41
C ASP A 219 -0.37 4.69 9.55
N SER A 220 0.12 5.23 8.44
CA SER A 220 1.41 5.92 8.42
C SER A 220 1.44 7.16 9.32
N ASN A 221 0.28 7.76 9.60
CA ASN A 221 0.17 8.91 10.50
C ASN A 221 0.35 8.54 11.98
N ALA A 222 0.19 7.26 12.33
CA ALA A 222 0.33 6.77 13.69
C ALA A 222 1.71 6.14 13.99
N LEU A 223 2.56 5.94 12.98
CA LEU A 223 3.84 5.25 13.13
C LEU A 223 4.80 5.89 14.13
N TYR A 224 4.68 7.18 14.40
CA TYR A 224 5.50 7.87 15.40
C TYR A 224 5.37 7.25 16.82
N ARG A 225 4.27 6.57 17.12
CA ARG A 225 4.03 5.90 18.39
C ARG A 225 4.30 4.38 18.36
N HIS A 226 4.73 3.85 17.20
CA HIS A 226 5.03 2.43 16.97
C HIS A 226 6.45 2.20 16.42
N PRO A 227 7.51 2.56 17.16
CA PRO A 227 8.88 2.42 16.68
C PRO A 227 9.27 0.97 16.34
N GLU A 228 8.68 -0.02 17.02
CA GLU A 228 8.89 -1.44 16.76
C GLU A 228 8.28 -1.87 15.41
N ILE A 229 7.17 -1.25 14.98
CA ILE A 229 6.57 -1.49 13.66
C ILE A 229 7.40 -0.78 12.59
N VAL A 230 7.86 0.45 12.86
CA VAL A 230 8.75 1.18 11.93
C VAL A 230 10.03 0.39 11.65
N ALA A 231 10.58 -0.30 12.66
CA ALA A 231 11.76 -1.16 12.49
C ALA A 231 11.53 -2.37 11.56
N MET A 232 10.28 -2.73 11.28
CA MET A 232 9.91 -3.80 10.35
C MET A 232 9.79 -3.33 8.89
N ARG A 233 9.96 -2.03 8.62
CA ARG A 233 9.84 -1.45 7.29
C ARG A 233 10.86 -2.05 6.33
N ASP A 234 10.41 -2.42 5.14
CA ASP A 234 11.27 -2.91 4.06
C ASP A 234 11.24 -1.93 2.88
N LEU A 235 12.30 -1.13 2.77
CA LEU A 235 12.41 -0.13 1.70
C LEU A 235 12.52 -0.74 0.30
N ASP A 236 12.95 -1.99 0.18
CA ASP A 236 13.04 -2.69 -1.11
C ASP A 236 11.65 -3.04 -1.70
N GLU A 237 10.63 -3.00 -0.86
CA GLU A 237 9.24 -3.27 -1.26
C GLU A 237 8.43 -1.99 -1.54
N GLU A 238 9.00 -0.82 -1.23
CA GLU A 238 8.35 0.48 -1.44
C GLU A 238 8.75 1.10 -2.79
N ASP A 239 7.97 2.09 -3.23
CA ASP A 239 8.32 2.87 -4.43
C ASP A 239 9.53 3.77 -4.16
N PRO A 240 10.60 3.71 -4.98
CA PRO A 240 11.80 4.51 -4.77
C PRO A 240 11.54 6.02 -4.78
N ALA A 241 10.56 6.50 -5.56
CA ALA A 241 10.21 7.93 -5.61
C ALA A 241 9.50 8.37 -4.32
N GLU A 242 8.63 7.50 -3.75
CA GLU A 242 7.97 7.74 -2.47
C GLU A 242 8.98 7.77 -1.31
N ILE A 243 9.94 6.84 -1.32
CA ILE A 243 11.04 6.82 -0.33
C ILE A 243 11.86 8.11 -0.43
N GLU A 244 12.21 8.53 -1.64
CA GLU A 244 13.01 9.75 -1.84
C GLU A 244 12.25 10.99 -1.39
N ALA A 245 10.96 11.09 -1.73
CA ALA A 245 10.09 12.19 -1.32
C ALA A 245 9.98 12.32 0.21
N SER A 246 9.91 11.20 0.90
CA SER A 246 9.81 11.18 2.37
C SER A 246 11.02 11.80 3.08
N LYS A 247 12.20 11.79 2.45
CA LYS A 247 13.43 12.42 3.00
C LYS A 247 13.34 13.95 3.06
N PHE A 248 12.47 14.53 2.22
CA PHE A 248 12.25 15.98 2.13
C PHE A 248 10.90 16.39 2.72
N ASP A 249 10.25 15.51 3.46
CA ASP A 249 8.93 15.76 4.03
C ASP A 249 7.91 16.18 2.95
N LEU A 250 7.94 15.44 1.83
CA LEU A 250 7.00 15.56 0.72
C LEU A 250 6.05 14.36 0.73
N THR A 251 4.77 14.61 0.56
CA THR A 251 3.79 13.53 0.34
C THR A 251 3.70 13.24 -1.15
N TYR A 252 4.24 12.11 -1.57
CA TYR A 252 4.29 11.66 -2.96
C TYR A 252 3.66 10.27 -3.09
N ILE A 253 2.83 10.07 -4.11
CA ILE A 253 2.28 8.76 -4.48
C ILE A 253 2.41 8.63 -5.99
N SER A 254 3.08 7.58 -6.45
CA SER A 254 3.22 7.25 -7.87
C SER A 254 1.90 6.77 -8.46
N LEU A 255 1.58 7.22 -9.67
CA LEU A 255 0.41 6.81 -10.46
C LEU A 255 0.82 6.47 -11.89
N ASP A 256 -0.04 5.77 -12.63
CA ASP A 256 0.25 5.24 -13.97
C ASP A 256 0.16 6.26 -15.12
N GLY A 257 -0.07 7.54 -14.81
CA GLY A 257 -0.25 8.58 -15.84
C GLY A 257 1.04 9.15 -16.41
N ASP A 258 0.90 10.25 -17.17
CA ASP A 258 1.99 10.92 -17.87
C ASP A 258 2.03 12.45 -17.62
N ILE A 259 1.15 12.98 -16.76
CA ILE A 259 1.12 14.38 -16.35
C ILE A 259 1.52 14.49 -14.87
N GLY A 260 2.69 15.05 -14.60
CA GLY A 260 3.17 15.31 -13.24
C GLY A 260 2.37 16.43 -12.58
N CYS A 261 2.06 16.26 -11.29
CA CYS A 261 1.33 17.23 -10.49
C CYS A 261 2.17 17.71 -9.31
N LEU A 262 2.35 19.03 -9.17
CA LEU A 262 2.97 19.66 -8.01
C LEU A 262 1.98 20.66 -7.42
N VAL A 263 1.50 20.39 -6.21
CA VAL A 263 0.40 21.14 -5.61
C VAL A 263 0.69 21.39 -4.14
N ASN A 264 0.15 22.45 -3.57
CA ASN A 264 0.18 22.69 -2.14
C ASN A 264 -1.20 22.44 -1.52
N GLY A 265 -1.25 21.42 -0.68
CA GLY A 265 -2.46 20.95 0.00
C GLY A 265 -3.14 19.76 -0.67
N ALA A 266 -3.38 18.71 0.11
CA ALA A 266 -3.89 17.43 -0.37
C ALA A 266 -5.24 17.54 -1.10
N GLY A 267 -6.16 18.36 -0.59
CA GLY A 267 -7.47 18.59 -1.23
C GLY A 267 -7.34 19.23 -2.61
N LEU A 268 -6.44 20.22 -2.76
CA LEU A 268 -6.16 20.85 -4.05
C LEU A 268 -5.46 19.86 -5.00
N ALA A 269 -4.58 19.00 -4.50
CA ALA A 269 -3.92 17.97 -5.29
C ALA A 269 -4.93 16.97 -5.85
N MET A 270 -5.85 16.47 -5.03
CA MET A 270 -6.93 15.58 -5.49
C MET A 270 -7.80 16.26 -6.56
N ALA A 271 -8.28 17.48 -6.30
CA ALA A 271 -9.07 18.24 -7.26
C ALA A 271 -8.32 18.52 -8.57
N THR A 272 -7.00 18.76 -8.51
CA THR A 272 -6.16 18.94 -9.70
C THR A 272 -6.12 17.68 -10.54
N MET A 273 -5.93 16.53 -9.93
CA MET A 273 -5.94 15.23 -10.62
C MET A 273 -7.30 14.93 -11.25
N ASP A 274 -8.39 15.20 -10.54
CA ASP A 274 -9.75 15.02 -11.06
C ASP A 274 -10.02 15.88 -12.29
N VAL A 275 -9.63 17.16 -12.26
CA VAL A 275 -9.80 18.06 -13.39
C VAL A 275 -8.92 17.64 -14.59
N ILE A 276 -7.66 17.18 -14.36
CA ILE A 276 -6.83 16.61 -15.43
C ILE A 276 -7.55 15.41 -16.08
N LYS A 277 -8.13 14.51 -15.29
CA LYS A 277 -8.90 13.35 -15.77
C LYS A 277 -10.14 13.81 -16.57
N LEU A 278 -10.87 14.81 -16.09
CA LEU A 278 -12.04 15.36 -16.76
C LEU A 278 -11.71 15.90 -18.17
N TYR A 279 -10.51 16.47 -18.34
CA TYR A 279 -10.01 16.95 -19.64
C TYR A 279 -9.31 15.85 -20.46
N GLY A 280 -9.40 14.59 -20.08
CA GLY A 280 -8.88 13.44 -20.81
C GLY A 280 -7.39 13.17 -20.61
N GLY A 281 -6.75 13.79 -19.62
CA GLY A 281 -5.37 13.55 -19.23
C GLY A 281 -5.23 12.41 -18.20
N SER A 282 -4.01 12.04 -17.88
CA SER A 282 -3.71 11.01 -16.89
C SER A 282 -2.63 11.49 -15.89
N PRO A 283 -2.98 11.73 -14.61
CA PRO A 283 -2.00 12.13 -13.60
C PRO A 283 -0.95 11.05 -13.35
N ALA A 284 0.33 11.45 -13.32
CA ALA A 284 1.47 10.58 -13.08
C ALA A 284 1.80 10.42 -11.59
N ASN A 285 1.30 11.32 -10.75
CA ASN A 285 1.53 11.30 -9.32
C ASN A 285 0.53 12.18 -8.57
N PHE A 286 0.30 11.85 -7.30
CA PHE A 286 -0.12 12.80 -6.29
C PHE A 286 1.14 13.41 -5.67
N LEU A 287 1.19 14.73 -5.50
CA LEU A 287 2.25 15.41 -4.75
C LEU A 287 1.69 16.62 -4.01
N ASP A 288 1.86 16.61 -2.70
CA ASP A 288 1.61 17.76 -1.85
C ASP A 288 2.92 18.26 -1.24
N VAL A 289 3.31 19.48 -1.61
CA VAL A 289 4.52 20.11 -1.05
C VAL A 289 4.27 20.77 0.32
N GLY A 290 3.03 20.74 0.81
CA GLY A 290 2.62 21.35 2.06
C GLY A 290 2.52 22.88 2.02
N GLY A 291 1.93 23.45 3.08
CA GLY A 291 1.72 24.89 3.20
C GLY A 291 2.98 25.73 3.53
N GLY A 292 4.09 25.09 3.83
CA GLY A 292 5.39 25.73 4.17
C GLY A 292 6.52 25.35 3.21
N ALA A 293 6.22 25.00 1.94
CA ALA A 293 7.23 24.57 0.99
C ALA A 293 8.30 25.64 0.74
N THR A 294 9.55 25.21 0.79
CA THR A 294 10.73 26.01 0.45
C THR A 294 11.11 25.81 -1.02
N ALA A 295 11.96 26.65 -1.55
CA ALA A 295 12.53 26.48 -2.89
C ALA A 295 13.24 25.11 -3.04
N GLU A 296 13.89 24.63 -1.97
CA GLU A 296 14.54 23.33 -1.92
C GLU A 296 13.54 22.19 -2.07
N LYS A 297 12.44 22.19 -1.28
CA LYS A 297 11.37 21.17 -1.40
C LYS A 297 10.78 21.14 -2.81
N VAL A 298 10.55 22.30 -3.42
CA VAL A 298 10.05 22.40 -4.80
C VAL A 298 11.06 21.81 -5.79
N THR A 299 12.35 22.10 -5.62
CA THR A 299 13.43 21.57 -6.48
C THR A 299 13.49 20.04 -6.41
N GLU A 300 13.47 19.47 -5.19
CA GLU A 300 13.51 18.02 -5.02
C GLU A 300 12.24 17.35 -5.55
N ALA A 301 11.08 17.98 -5.38
CA ALA A 301 9.82 17.51 -5.99
C ALA A 301 9.95 17.40 -7.53
N PHE A 302 10.52 18.40 -8.20
CA PHE A 302 10.78 18.33 -9.65
C PHE A 302 11.76 17.21 -10.00
N LYS A 303 12.86 17.07 -9.25
CA LYS A 303 13.84 15.99 -9.49
C LYS A 303 13.20 14.62 -9.40
N ILE A 304 12.33 14.41 -8.40
CA ILE A 304 11.60 13.15 -8.21
C ILE A 304 10.65 12.90 -9.38
N MET A 305 9.81 13.86 -9.75
CA MET A 305 8.89 13.72 -10.87
C MET A 305 9.59 13.42 -12.19
N LEU A 306 10.72 14.07 -12.46
CA LEU A 306 11.48 13.92 -13.72
C LEU A 306 12.18 12.57 -13.86
N LYS A 307 12.30 11.78 -12.79
CA LYS A 307 12.76 10.39 -12.85
C LYS A 307 11.74 9.45 -13.50
N ASN A 308 10.46 9.86 -13.57
CA ASN A 308 9.44 9.07 -14.25
C ASN A 308 9.63 9.12 -15.77
N PRO A 309 9.99 8.00 -16.42
CA PRO A 309 10.28 7.98 -17.87
C PRO A 309 9.03 8.22 -18.73
N ASN A 310 7.85 8.05 -18.16
CA ASN A 310 6.58 8.24 -18.86
C ASN A 310 6.09 9.69 -18.81
N LEU A 311 6.75 10.57 -18.07
CA LEU A 311 6.34 11.95 -17.88
C LEU A 311 6.39 12.74 -19.19
N LYS A 312 5.28 13.45 -19.51
CA LYS A 312 5.13 14.23 -20.76
C LYS A 312 4.82 15.69 -20.55
N ALA A 313 4.30 16.06 -19.39
CA ALA A 313 4.08 17.44 -18.99
C ALA A 313 3.99 17.53 -17.46
N ILE A 314 4.19 18.72 -16.92
CA ILE A 314 4.02 19.01 -15.49
C ILE A 314 3.01 20.14 -15.32
N LEU A 315 2.07 19.95 -14.38
CA LEU A 315 1.20 21.00 -13.88
C LEU A 315 1.60 21.37 -12.45
N VAL A 316 2.00 22.63 -12.28
CA VAL A 316 2.14 23.26 -10.96
C VAL A 316 0.87 24.04 -10.67
N ASN A 317 0.14 23.65 -9.63
CA ASN A 317 -1.10 24.29 -9.22
C ASN A 317 -1.03 24.74 -7.78
N ILE A 318 -0.85 26.02 -7.55
CA ILE A 318 -0.62 26.63 -6.24
C ILE A 318 -1.77 27.54 -5.86
N PHE A 319 -2.23 27.39 -4.62
CA PHE A 319 -3.08 28.37 -3.96
C PHE A 319 -2.30 29.02 -2.81
N GLY A 320 -1.87 30.26 -3.00
CA GLY A 320 -1.10 31.03 -2.05
C GLY A 320 -1.97 31.48 -0.87
N GLY A 321 -1.68 30.91 0.29
CA GLY A 321 -2.18 31.37 1.58
C GLY A 321 -0.99 31.81 2.46
N ILE A 322 -0.62 30.93 3.40
CA ILE A 322 0.62 31.07 4.20
C ILE A 322 1.85 31.05 3.28
N MET A 323 1.86 30.14 2.30
CA MET A 323 2.85 30.10 1.22
C MET A 323 2.52 31.17 0.17
N LYS A 324 3.51 32.01 -0.16
CA LYS A 324 3.35 33.12 -1.10
C LYS A 324 3.72 32.67 -2.52
N CYS A 325 2.97 33.16 -3.53
CA CYS A 325 3.18 32.80 -4.93
C CYS A 325 4.57 33.21 -5.46
N ASP A 326 5.15 34.30 -4.99
CA ASP A 326 6.50 34.73 -5.37
C ASP A 326 7.59 33.78 -4.88
N VAL A 327 7.43 33.22 -3.67
CA VAL A 327 8.36 32.19 -3.12
C VAL A 327 8.33 30.94 -3.98
N ILE A 328 7.14 30.48 -4.34
CA ILE A 328 6.98 29.30 -5.20
C ILE A 328 7.48 29.57 -6.63
N ALA A 329 7.20 30.75 -7.19
CA ALA A 329 7.71 31.13 -8.50
C ALA A 329 9.25 31.03 -8.56
N ASN A 330 9.95 31.54 -7.54
CA ASN A 330 11.39 31.42 -7.42
C ASN A 330 11.83 29.97 -7.28
N GLY A 331 11.13 29.16 -6.48
CA GLY A 331 11.40 27.72 -6.36
C GLY A 331 11.25 26.98 -7.70
N VAL A 332 10.15 27.24 -8.42
CA VAL A 332 9.89 26.66 -9.74
C VAL A 332 10.98 27.06 -10.76
N ILE A 333 11.34 28.35 -10.80
CA ILE A 333 12.39 28.88 -11.72
C ILE A 333 13.74 28.22 -11.39
N THR A 334 14.12 28.16 -10.11
CA THR A 334 15.36 27.53 -9.66
C THR A 334 15.40 26.06 -10.04
N ALA A 335 14.33 25.33 -9.70
CA ALA A 335 14.21 23.92 -10.03
C ALA A 335 14.28 23.67 -11.53
N ALA A 336 13.50 24.39 -12.34
CA ALA A 336 13.47 24.22 -13.79
C ALA A 336 14.85 24.46 -14.46
N ARG A 337 15.62 25.41 -13.93
CA ARG A 337 17.01 25.66 -14.40
C ARG A 337 17.97 24.56 -13.97
N GLU A 338 17.91 24.13 -12.71
CA GLU A 338 18.80 23.13 -12.14
C GLU A 338 18.63 21.76 -12.81
N VAL A 339 17.37 21.33 -12.99
CA VAL A 339 17.07 20.04 -13.60
C VAL A 339 17.09 20.04 -15.13
N LYS A 340 17.31 21.21 -15.77
CA LYS A 340 17.23 21.37 -17.25
C LYS A 340 15.93 20.79 -17.78
N LEU A 341 14.82 21.37 -17.37
CA LEU A 341 13.47 20.87 -17.66
C LEU A 341 13.30 20.46 -19.13
N THR A 342 12.93 19.21 -19.35
CA THR A 342 12.81 18.62 -20.71
C THR A 342 11.35 18.47 -21.17
N VAL A 343 10.40 18.66 -20.27
CA VAL A 343 8.95 18.51 -20.56
C VAL A 343 8.25 19.86 -20.38
N PRO A 344 7.12 20.10 -21.10
CA PRO A 344 6.30 21.29 -20.93
C PRO A 344 5.87 21.51 -19.48
N LEU A 345 5.95 22.76 -19.02
CA LEU A 345 5.54 23.19 -17.69
C LEU A 345 4.37 24.16 -17.78
N VAL A 346 3.25 23.78 -17.21
CA VAL A 346 2.08 24.64 -17.01
C VAL A 346 2.01 25.05 -15.55
N VAL A 347 1.81 26.34 -15.29
CA VAL A 347 1.77 26.89 -13.94
C VAL A 347 0.49 27.70 -13.74
N ARG A 348 -0.27 27.34 -12.70
CA ARG A 348 -1.39 28.11 -12.19
C ARG A 348 -1.08 28.52 -10.76
N MET A 349 -1.10 29.83 -10.52
CA MET A 349 -0.92 30.43 -9.19
C MET A 349 -2.08 31.35 -8.86
N LYS A 350 -2.61 31.24 -7.65
CA LYS A 350 -3.64 32.11 -7.09
C LYS A 350 -3.33 32.45 -5.63
N GLY A 351 -3.78 33.60 -5.17
CA GLY A 351 -3.68 34.00 -3.76
C GLY A 351 -2.57 35.02 -3.50
N THR A 352 -1.94 34.93 -2.32
CA THR A 352 -0.97 35.94 -1.83
C THR A 352 0.20 36.10 -2.79
N ASN A 353 0.46 37.35 -3.21
CA ASN A 353 1.50 37.75 -4.16
C ASN A 353 1.36 37.12 -5.56
N GLU A 354 0.12 36.86 -6.01
CA GLU A 354 -0.16 36.22 -7.31
C GLU A 354 0.47 36.99 -8.48
N GLU A 355 0.27 38.32 -8.55
CA GLU A 355 0.80 39.15 -9.65
C GLU A 355 2.33 39.16 -9.68
N LEU A 356 2.97 39.25 -8.50
CA LEU A 356 4.41 39.17 -8.40
C LEU A 356 4.95 37.83 -8.83
N GLY A 357 4.34 36.71 -8.39
CA GLY A 357 4.71 35.38 -8.81
C GLY A 357 4.58 35.15 -10.31
N ARG A 358 3.49 35.60 -10.92
CA ARG A 358 3.29 35.57 -12.38
C ARG A 358 4.35 36.36 -13.15
N LYS A 359 4.66 37.57 -12.67
CA LYS A 359 5.70 38.41 -13.26
C LYS A 359 7.05 37.72 -13.21
N LEU A 360 7.46 37.16 -12.08
CA LEU A 360 8.71 36.43 -11.93
C LEU A 360 8.80 35.27 -12.93
N LEU A 361 7.72 34.49 -13.09
CA LEU A 361 7.69 33.41 -14.08
C LEU A 361 7.82 33.93 -15.52
N ALA A 362 7.11 35.00 -15.88
CA ALA A 362 7.19 35.59 -17.21
C ALA A 362 8.59 36.16 -17.52
N ASP A 363 9.21 36.84 -16.56
CA ASP A 363 10.54 37.45 -16.69
C ASP A 363 11.70 36.42 -16.63
N SER A 364 11.39 35.16 -16.26
CA SER A 364 12.40 34.10 -16.10
C SER A 364 13.10 33.65 -17.38
N GLY A 365 12.48 33.90 -18.54
CA GLY A 365 12.92 33.43 -19.84
C GLY A 365 12.73 31.91 -20.07
N LEU A 366 12.06 31.22 -19.15
CA LEU A 366 11.73 29.79 -19.27
C LEU A 366 10.43 29.62 -20.09
N PRO A 367 10.29 28.52 -20.85
CA PRO A 367 9.08 28.24 -21.65
C PRO A 367 7.92 27.75 -20.76
N ILE A 368 7.48 28.61 -19.84
CA ILE A 368 6.41 28.31 -18.89
C ILE A 368 5.06 28.77 -19.47
N ILE A 369 4.08 27.89 -19.44
CA ILE A 369 2.71 28.15 -19.86
C ILE A 369 1.90 28.56 -18.62
N SER A 370 1.52 29.82 -18.52
CA SER A 370 0.68 30.31 -17.42
C SER A 370 -0.79 29.98 -17.65
N ALA A 371 -1.54 29.71 -16.57
CA ALA A 371 -2.99 29.52 -16.59
C ALA A 371 -3.67 30.34 -15.49
N ASN A 372 -4.91 30.82 -15.77
CA ASN A 372 -5.64 31.70 -14.86
C ASN A 372 -6.56 30.97 -13.89
N ASN A 373 -7.04 29.79 -14.26
CA ASN A 373 -7.92 28.94 -13.43
C ASN A 373 -7.60 27.46 -13.63
N MET A 374 -8.26 26.59 -12.88
CA MET A 374 -7.98 25.14 -12.90
C MET A 374 -8.37 24.49 -14.23
N ALA A 375 -9.51 24.89 -14.81
CA ALA A 375 -9.97 24.35 -16.09
C ALA A 375 -8.97 24.66 -17.22
N GLU A 376 -8.56 25.92 -17.33
CA GLU A 376 -7.53 26.36 -18.29
C GLU A 376 -6.19 25.65 -18.06
N ALA A 377 -5.79 25.44 -16.80
CA ALA A 377 -4.56 24.75 -16.45
C ALA A 377 -4.59 23.28 -16.91
N ALA A 378 -5.70 22.59 -16.67
CA ALA A 378 -5.88 21.20 -17.10
C ALA A 378 -5.92 21.08 -18.64
N GLU A 379 -6.70 21.94 -19.32
CA GLU A 379 -6.75 21.99 -20.78
C GLU A 379 -5.35 22.17 -21.39
N ARG A 380 -4.60 23.17 -20.88
CA ARG A 380 -3.26 23.49 -21.38
C ARG A 380 -2.25 22.38 -21.12
N VAL A 381 -2.26 21.75 -19.95
CA VAL A 381 -1.32 20.68 -19.65
C VAL A 381 -1.61 19.40 -20.44
N VAL A 382 -2.89 19.07 -20.63
CA VAL A 382 -3.30 17.92 -21.45
C VAL A 382 -2.91 18.14 -22.92
N ALA A 383 -3.17 19.35 -23.47
CA ALA A 383 -2.76 19.70 -24.81
C ALA A 383 -1.23 19.70 -24.98
N ALA A 384 -0.48 20.17 -23.98
CA ALA A 384 0.98 20.15 -23.97
C ALA A 384 1.54 18.72 -23.94
N ALA A 385 0.99 17.85 -23.10
CA ALA A 385 1.36 16.43 -23.04
C ALA A 385 1.08 15.70 -24.36
N ALA A 386 -0.07 15.98 -25.01
CA ALA A 386 -0.42 15.39 -26.30
C ALA A 386 0.55 15.83 -27.42
N LYS A 387 0.94 17.11 -27.45
CA LYS A 387 1.92 17.63 -28.40
C LYS A 387 3.31 17.02 -28.18
N PHE A 388 3.71 16.83 -26.93
CA PHE A 388 4.98 16.20 -26.59
C PHE A 388 5.04 14.74 -27.06
N LYS A 389 3.93 14.00 -27.02
CA LYS A 389 3.82 12.65 -27.60
C LYS A 389 4.06 12.62 -29.12
N ALA A 390 3.56 13.63 -29.83
CA ALA A 390 3.64 13.68 -31.28
C ALA A 390 5.01 14.11 -31.82
N GLY A 391 5.84 14.75 -30.98
CA GLY A 391 7.18 15.24 -31.33
C GLY A 391 8.34 14.25 -31.08
N LYS A 392 8.04 13.03 -30.60
CA LYS A 392 8.96 11.91 -30.49
C LYS A 392 8.70 10.90 -31.61
#